data_276f934d50f80ff4d7e5ced03ccce310
#
_entry.id   276f934d50f80ff4d7e5ced03ccce310
#
_cell.length_a   1.000
_cell.length_b   1.000
_cell.length_c   1.000
_cell.angle_alpha   90.00
_cell.angle_beta   90.00
_cell.angle_gamma   90.00
#
_symmetry.space_group_name_H-M   'P 1'
#
loop_
_entity.id
_entity.type
_entity.pdbx_description
1 polymer ?
#
loop_
_entity_poly.entity_id
_entity_poly.type
_entity_poly.pdbx_seq_one_letter_code
_entity_poly.pdbx_strand_id
1 'polypeptide(L)'
;VIEEANNYDDIEITNFIVHENSKALDLDVGKFHFGKADNKIFKATISHDFDCIIDFATREKIQDRISLYTQLKKPILFCTTGLTNHELDDIKNLSQEMPVFIAPNTSLVIALLQDLVKKVLNFNNSQKVKISEKHHKSKLDKPSGTALSFAELANLHESEIESLREGETGNWHKIQIFDDLEELELKHSASNGSIYAQGALNVVKWFYQKPKNLYYMQTLIEDLYE
;
A
#
# COMPACT_ATOMS: atom_id res chain seq x y z
N VAL A 1 2.81 5.85 -9.50
CA VAL A 1 2.05 7.03 -9.04
C VAL A 1 2.19 8.18 -10.02
N ILE A 2 3.43 8.59 -10.37
CA ILE A 2 3.68 9.76 -11.24
C ILE A 2 2.97 9.62 -12.60
N GLU A 3 3.13 8.50 -13.29
CA GLU A 3 2.46 8.23 -14.57
C GLU A 3 0.94 8.18 -14.42
N GLU A 4 0.48 7.49 -13.37
CA GLU A 4 -0.92 7.27 -13.10
C GLU A 4 -1.66 8.57 -12.74
N ALA A 5 -0.98 9.53 -12.10
CA ALA A 5 -1.55 10.83 -11.76
C ALA A 5 -2.00 11.63 -12.99
N ASN A 6 -1.39 11.39 -14.17
CA ASN A 6 -1.81 12.04 -15.42
C ASN A 6 -3.23 11.62 -15.88
N ASN A 7 -3.81 10.57 -15.29
CA ASN A 7 -5.17 10.13 -15.57
C ASN A 7 -6.23 10.81 -14.66
N TYR A 8 -5.80 11.76 -13.79
CA TYR A 8 -6.65 12.45 -12.83
C TYR A 8 -6.60 13.96 -13.10
N ASP A 9 -7.73 14.58 -13.35
CA ASP A 9 -7.84 16.03 -13.61
C ASP A 9 -7.73 16.88 -12.33
N ASP A 10 -7.91 16.25 -11.16
CA ASP A 10 -7.96 16.88 -9.84
C ASP A 10 -6.74 16.54 -8.95
N ILE A 11 -5.71 15.89 -9.51
CA ILE A 11 -4.46 15.57 -8.80
C ILE A 11 -3.25 16.08 -9.58
N GLU A 12 -2.44 16.89 -8.93
CA GLU A 12 -1.14 17.31 -9.44
C GLU A 12 -0.02 16.87 -8.47
N ILE A 13 1.03 16.25 -9.00
CA ILE A 13 2.24 15.96 -8.22
C ILE A 13 3.20 17.13 -8.36
N THR A 14 3.35 17.92 -7.29
CA THR A 14 4.15 19.16 -7.28
C THR A 14 5.58 18.96 -6.82
N ASN A 15 5.84 17.94 -5.98
CA ASN A 15 7.18 17.66 -5.43
C ASN A 15 7.57 16.19 -5.65
N PHE A 16 8.76 15.97 -6.17
CA PHE A 16 9.33 14.65 -6.46
C PHE A 16 10.56 14.46 -5.56
N ILE A 17 10.33 13.95 -4.34
CA ILE A 17 11.36 13.92 -3.30
C ILE A 17 12.07 12.57 -3.31
N VAL A 18 13.41 12.66 -3.31
CA VAL A 18 14.32 11.53 -3.13
C VAL A 18 15.35 11.86 -2.05
N HIS A 19 15.99 10.84 -1.50
CA HIS A 19 17.09 11.03 -0.55
C HIS A 19 18.27 11.78 -1.20
N GLU A 20 18.98 12.60 -0.43
CA GLU A 20 20.13 13.40 -0.90
C GLU A 20 21.25 12.57 -1.57
N ASN A 21 21.42 11.31 -1.19
CA ASN A 21 22.37 10.38 -1.78
C ASN A 21 21.76 9.49 -2.89
N SER A 22 20.56 9.83 -3.36
CA SER A 22 19.90 9.08 -4.44
C SER A 22 20.58 9.32 -5.77
N LYS A 23 20.75 8.26 -6.56
CA LYS A 23 21.22 8.38 -7.96
C LYS A 23 20.23 9.12 -8.86
N ALA A 24 18.97 9.27 -8.42
CA ALA A 24 17.96 10.03 -9.14
C ALA A 24 17.97 11.53 -8.84
N LEU A 25 18.71 11.97 -7.80
CA LEU A 25 18.75 13.38 -7.42
C LEU A 25 19.18 14.26 -8.61
N ASP A 26 18.46 15.37 -8.80
CA ASP A 26 18.64 16.34 -9.88
C ASP A 26 18.45 15.80 -11.31
N LEU A 27 17.97 14.55 -11.46
CA LEU A 27 17.57 14.01 -12.76
C LEU A 27 16.12 14.40 -13.08
N ASP A 28 15.85 14.50 -14.39
CA ASP A 28 14.49 14.67 -14.91
C ASP A 28 13.68 13.39 -14.66
N VAL A 29 12.50 13.57 -14.07
CA VAL A 29 11.61 12.47 -13.64
C VAL A 29 11.13 11.65 -14.82
N GLY A 30 10.65 12.32 -15.87
CA GLY A 30 10.16 11.66 -17.08
C GLY A 30 11.25 10.91 -17.82
N LYS A 31 12.45 11.51 -17.93
CA LYS A 31 13.60 10.86 -18.55
C LYS A 31 14.07 9.65 -17.74
N PHE A 32 14.07 9.73 -16.41
CA PHE A 32 14.52 8.66 -15.53
C PHE A 32 13.57 7.44 -15.59
N HIS A 33 12.25 7.68 -15.58
CA HIS A 33 11.24 6.60 -15.55
C HIS A 33 10.74 6.15 -16.92
N PHE A 34 10.65 7.07 -17.89
CA PHE A 34 9.93 6.86 -19.16
C PHE A 34 10.80 7.10 -20.39
N GLY A 35 12.06 7.48 -20.21
CA GLY A 35 12.99 7.79 -21.31
C GLY A 35 12.70 9.11 -22.05
N LYS A 36 11.70 9.89 -21.65
CA LYS A 36 11.30 11.16 -22.24
C LYS A 36 11.22 12.23 -21.15
N ALA A 37 11.92 13.36 -21.35
CA ALA A 37 11.91 14.46 -20.41
C ALA A 37 10.53 15.10 -20.28
N ASP A 38 10.17 15.45 -19.03
CA ASP A 38 8.92 16.17 -18.70
C ASP A 38 9.17 17.44 -17.89
N ASN A 39 10.44 17.85 -17.75
CA ASN A 39 10.91 19.02 -17.01
C ASN A 39 10.59 19.02 -15.50
N LYS A 40 10.21 17.88 -14.94
CA LYS A 40 10.04 17.67 -13.50
C LYS A 40 11.35 17.09 -12.95
N ILE A 41 11.86 17.62 -11.85
CA ILE A 41 13.19 17.26 -11.34
C ILE A 41 13.06 16.64 -9.95
N PHE A 42 13.76 15.53 -9.74
CA PHE A 42 13.90 14.95 -8.39
C PHE A 42 14.72 15.88 -7.50
N LYS A 43 14.23 16.17 -6.30
CA LYS A 43 14.88 17.03 -5.31
C LYS A 43 15.01 16.33 -3.97
N ALA A 44 15.96 16.76 -3.15
CA ALA A 44 16.07 16.32 -1.76
C ALA A 44 15.21 17.17 -0.81
N THR A 45 14.71 18.32 -1.27
CA THR A 45 13.94 19.27 -0.47
C THR A 45 12.63 19.63 -1.16
N ILE A 46 11.63 19.91 -0.34
CA ILE A 46 10.31 20.38 -0.80
C ILE A 46 10.45 21.82 -1.27
N SER A 47 9.96 22.11 -2.47
CA SER A 47 10.08 23.42 -3.13
C SER A 47 8.74 24.08 -3.48
N HIS A 48 7.65 23.32 -3.47
CA HIS A 48 6.31 23.81 -3.81
C HIS A 48 5.34 23.47 -2.69
N ASP A 49 4.27 24.26 -2.55
CA ASP A 49 3.17 23.92 -1.63
C ASP A 49 2.43 22.67 -2.09
N PHE A 50 1.79 21.99 -1.16
CA PHE A 50 1.09 20.73 -1.40
C PHE A 50 0.05 20.46 -0.31
N ASP A 51 -0.93 19.62 -0.62
CA ASP A 51 -2.02 19.27 0.28
C ASP A 51 -1.77 17.95 1.03
N CYS A 52 -1.09 16.99 0.42
CA CYS A 52 -0.89 15.65 0.96
C CYS A 52 0.45 15.06 0.54
N ILE A 53 0.97 14.15 1.36
CA ILE A 53 2.21 13.40 1.10
C ILE A 53 1.85 11.94 0.77
N ILE A 54 2.52 11.37 -0.24
CA ILE A 54 2.51 9.93 -0.51
C ILE A 54 3.93 9.39 -0.32
N ASP A 55 4.13 8.52 0.65
CA ASP A 55 5.44 7.92 0.96
C ASP A 55 5.50 6.46 0.50
N PHE A 56 6.12 6.23 -0.68
CA PHE A 56 6.47 4.91 -1.21
C PHE A 56 7.94 4.55 -1.00
N ALA A 57 8.65 5.29 -0.15
CA ALA A 57 10.06 5.03 0.10
C ALA A 57 10.25 3.71 0.87
N THR A 58 11.47 3.17 0.77
CA THR A 58 11.88 2.01 1.58
C THR A 58 11.93 2.38 3.07
N ARG A 59 12.04 1.36 3.94
CA ARG A 59 12.20 1.56 5.38
C ARG A 59 13.43 2.38 5.76
N GLU A 60 14.46 2.41 4.90
CA GLU A 60 15.68 3.18 5.17
C GLU A 60 15.36 4.65 5.49
N LYS A 61 16.03 5.19 6.51
CA LYS A 61 15.86 6.58 6.93
C LYS A 61 14.41 6.96 7.33
N ILE A 62 13.61 6.00 7.79
CA ILE A 62 12.22 6.27 8.21
C ILE A 62 12.14 7.31 9.32
N GLN A 63 13.09 7.33 10.27
CA GLN A 63 13.10 8.29 11.38
C GLN A 63 13.35 9.73 10.90
N ASP A 64 14.21 9.92 9.90
CA ASP A 64 14.45 11.24 9.30
C ASP A 64 13.17 11.73 8.61
N ARG A 65 12.45 10.84 7.91
CA ARG A 65 11.16 11.18 7.27
C ARG A 65 10.07 11.48 8.30
N ILE A 66 9.95 10.69 9.37
CA ILE A 66 9.00 10.96 10.47
C ILE A 66 9.26 12.33 11.07
N SER A 67 10.53 12.68 11.31
CA SER A 67 10.92 14.00 11.83
C SER A 67 10.52 15.14 10.88
N LEU A 68 10.73 14.96 9.57
CA LEU A 68 10.30 15.92 8.55
C LEU A 68 8.76 16.07 8.54
N TYR A 69 8.02 14.97 8.55
CA TYR A 69 6.55 14.98 8.49
C TYR A 69 5.92 15.62 9.73
N THR A 70 6.55 15.42 10.90
CA THR A 70 6.15 16.11 12.15
C THR A 70 6.22 17.63 12.01
N GLN A 71 7.19 18.14 11.25
CA GLN A 71 7.33 19.59 11.02
C GLN A 71 6.32 20.11 9.98
N LEU A 72 6.05 19.31 8.94
CA LEU A 72 5.17 19.70 7.83
C LEU A 72 3.68 19.70 8.23
N LYS A 73 3.26 18.82 9.11
CA LYS A 73 1.86 18.68 9.62
C LYS A 73 0.81 18.59 8.49
N LYS A 74 1.16 17.98 7.37
CA LYS A 74 0.27 17.73 6.24
C LYS A 74 -0.26 16.29 6.27
N PRO A 75 -1.45 16.01 5.76
CA PRO A 75 -1.95 14.65 5.58
C PRO A 75 -0.92 13.75 4.90
N ILE A 76 -0.75 12.52 5.39
CA ILE A 76 0.26 11.61 4.84
C ILE A 76 -0.26 10.18 4.67
N LEU A 77 -0.03 9.61 3.47
CA LEU A 77 -0.23 8.22 3.13
C LEU A 77 1.11 7.49 3.18
N PHE A 78 1.30 6.61 4.18
CA PHE A 78 2.45 5.72 4.30
C PHE A 78 2.20 4.41 3.55
N CYS A 79 2.99 4.16 2.50
CA CYS A 79 2.99 2.90 1.75
C CYS A 79 4.26 2.06 2.02
N THR A 80 5.13 2.51 2.93
CA THR A 80 6.37 1.82 3.31
C THR A 80 6.05 0.45 3.91
N THR A 81 6.74 -0.59 3.44
CA THR A 81 6.63 -1.97 3.93
C THR A 81 7.79 -2.35 4.84
N GLY A 82 7.64 -3.43 5.61
CA GLY A 82 8.70 -3.99 6.45
C GLY A 82 9.06 -3.14 7.67
N LEU A 83 8.14 -2.30 8.14
CA LEU A 83 8.30 -1.51 9.35
C LEU A 83 8.30 -2.40 10.61
N THR A 84 9.12 -2.05 11.59
CA THR A 84 9.05 -2.64 12.94
C THR A 84 7.85 -2.09 13.72
N ASN A 85 7.47 -2.77 14.80
CA ASN A 85 6.40 -2.28 15.69
C ASN A 85 6.72 -0.88 16.25
N HIS A 86 7.97 -0.62 16.61
CA HIS A 86 8.40 0.70 17.09
C HIS A 86 8.21 1.80 16.02
N GLU A 87 8.63 1.54 14.78
CA GLU A 87 8.46 2.47 13.67
C GLU A 87 6.97 2.70 13.32
N LEU A 88 6.17 1.64 13.41
CA LEU A 88 4.71 1.76 13.26
C LEU A 88 4.09 2.61 14.35
N ASP A 89 4.54 2.47 15.60
CA ASP A 89 4.03 3.27 16.72
C ASP A 89 4.47 4.74 16.59
N ASP A 90 5.68 5.01 16.12
CA ASP A 90 6.12 6.38 15.81
C ASP A 90 5.24 7.02 14.73
N ILE A 91 4.92 6.27 13.66
CA ILE A 91 4.02 6.75 12.58
C ILE A 91 2.60 6.97 13.12
N LYS A 92 2.07 6.06 13.94
CA LYS A 92 0.75 6.21 14.56
C LYS A 92 0.68 7.46 15.44
N ASN A 93 1.76 7.79 16.16
CA ASN A 93 1.80 8.99 17.01
C ASN A 93 1.63 10.29 16.20
N LEU A 94 2.02 10.34 14.92
CA LEU A 94 1.77 11.48 14.06
C LEU A 94 0.27 11.78 13.90
N SER A 95 -0.59 10.79 14.04
CA SER A 95 -2.05 10.95 13.90
C SER A 95 -2.69 11.83 14.96
N GLN A 96 -1.99 12.13 16.05
CA GLN A 96 -2.40 13.10 17.06
C GLN A 96 -2.32 14.55 16.55
N GLU A 97 -1.47 14.80 15.56
CA GLU A 97 -1.20 16.13 15.00
C GLU A 97 -1.79 16.34 13.61
N MET A 98 -1.88 15.29 12.80
CA MET A 98 -2.30 15.34 11.40
C MET A 98 -3.05 14.07 10.98
N PRO A 99 -3.79 14.07 9.85
CA PRO A 99 -4.30 12.83 9.25
C PRO A 99 -3.15 11.91 8.81
N VAL A 100 -3.18 10.65 9.25
CA VAL A 100 -2.19 9.62 8.88
C VAL A 100 -2.92 8.42 8.31
N PHE A 101 -2.56 7.99 7.11
CA PHE A 101 -3.07 6.77 6.49
C PHE A 101 -1.94 5.75 6.35
N ILE A 102 -2.11 4.54 6.85
CA ILE A 102 -1.14 3.45 6.72
C ILE A 102 -1.70 2.40 5.75
N ALA A 103 -1.03 2.23 4.61
CA ALA A 103 -1.41 1.26 3.58
C ALA A 103 -0.17 0.60 2.94
N PRO A 104 0.38 -0.47 3.52
CA PRO A 104 1.45 -1.24 2.90
C PRO A 104 1.04 -1.87 1.55
N ASN A 105 -0.26 -2.03 1.34
CA ASN A 105 -0.87 -2.39 0.07
C ASN A 105 -2.04 -1.45 -0.20
N THR A 106 -1.98 -0.70 -1.27
CA THR A 106 -2.99 0.31 -1.65
C THR A 106 -4.05 -0.21 -2.61
N SER A 107 -4.06 -1.50 -2.96
CA SER A 107 -5.11 -2.09 -3.81
C SER A 107 -6.46 -2.09 -3.08
N LEU A 108 -7.42 -1.31 -3.57
CA LEU A 108 -8.80 -1.26 -3.04
C LEU A 108 -9.47 -2.64 -3.12
N VAL A 109 -9.20 -3.40 -4.19
CA VAL A 109 -9.80 -4.73 -4.36
C VAL A 109 -9.20 -5.74 -3.37
N ILE A 110 -7.93 -5.63 -3.01
CA ILE A 110 -7.33 -6.45 -1.92
C ILE A 110 -7.95 -6.08 -0.58
N ALA A 111 -8.14 -4.80 -0.29
CA ALA A 111 -8.78 -4.36 0.95
C ALA A 111 -10.23 -4.87 1.06
N LEU A 112 -10.99 -4.78 -0.04
CA LEU A 112 -12.33 -5.37 -0.12
C LEU A 112 -12.30 -6.88 0.09
N LEU A 113 -11.35 -7.58 -0.53
CA LEU A 113 -11.20 -9.03 -0.38
C LEU A 113 -10.91 -9.42 1.08
N GLN A 114 -10.06 -8.65 1.78
CA GLN A 114 -9.78 -8.85 3.21
C GLN A 114 -11.04 -8.68 4.06
N ASP A 115 -11.87 -7.67 3.78
CA ASP A 115 -13.14 -7.45 4.46
C ASP A 115 -14.11 -8.62 4.23
N LEU A 116 -14.23 -9.09 2.98
CA LEU A 116 -15.07 -10.24 2.64
C LEU A 116 -14.60 -11.52 3.36
N VAL A 117 -13.30 -11.81 3.34
CA VAL A 117 -12.74 -12.97 4.07
C VAL A 117 -13.05 -12.88 5.55
N LYS A 118 -12.84 -11.71 6.17
CA LYS A 118 -13.17 -11.49 7.59
C LYS A 118 -14.65 -11.74 7.89
N LYS A 119 -15.56 -11.28 7.03
CA LYS A 119 -17.00 -11.50 7.19
C LYS A 119 -17.36 -12.98 7.08
N VAL A 120 -16.81 -13.70 6.11
CA VAL A 120 -17.07 -15.14 5.94
C VAL A 120 -16.55 -15.93 7.14
N LEU A 121 -15.32 -15.67 7.61
CA LEU A 121 -14.73 -16.35 8.76
C LEU A 121 -15.52 -16.10 10.06
N ASN A 122 -16.07 -14.88 10.23
CA ASN A 122 -16.92 -14.57 11.38
C ASN A 122 -18.30 -15.22 11.32
N PHE A 123 -18.80 -15.54 10.10
CA PHE A 123 -20.10 -16.18 9.92
C PHE A 123 -20.07 -17.66 10.34
N ASN A 124 -18.99 -18.38 10.08
CA ASN A 124 -18.84 -19.78 10.42
C ASN A 124 -17.41 -20.13 10.85
N ASN A 125 -17.20 -20.31 12.14
CA ASN A 125 -15.87 -20.55 12.75
C ASN A 125 -15.36 -22.00 12.61
N SER A 126 -16.14 -22.94 12.03
CA SER A 126 -15.76 -24.35 11.90
C SER A 126 -15.12 -24.71 10.57
N GLN A 127 -15.01 -23.77 9.66
CA GLN A 127 -14.45 -23.97 8.32
C GLN A 127 -12.92 -24.06 8.33
N LYS A 128 -12.38 -24.86 7.42
CA LYS A 128 -10.95 -24.92 7.11
C LYS A 128 -10.59 -23.80 6.12
N VAL A 129 -9.39 -23.25 6.23
CA VAL A 129 -8.91 -22.21 5.34
C VAL A 129 -7.61 -22.67 4.68
N LYS A 130 -7.50 -22.46 3.36
CA LYS A 130 -6.26 -22.62 2.62
C LYS A 130 -5.93 -21.32 1.90
N ILE A 131 -4.67 -20.85 2.06
CA ILE A 131 -4.17 -19.65 1.40
C ILE A 131 -3.07 -20.05 0.43
N SER A 132 -3.20 -19.59 -0.80
CA SER A 132 -2.16 -19.72 -1.82
C SER A 132 -1.92 -18.41 -2.55
N GLU A 133 -0.69 -18.18 -2.95
CA GLU A 133 -0.29 -16.98 -3.66
C GLU A 133 0.76 -17.28 -4.73
N LYS A 134 0.77 -16.46 -5.78
CA LYS A 134 1.80 -16.50 -6.81
C LYS A 134 2.32 -15.11 -7.11
N HIS A 135 3.63 -14.99 -7.23
CA HIS A 135 4.32 -13.80 -7.72
C HIS A 135 5.41 -14.17 -8.74
N HIS A 136 5.92 -13.16 -9.43
CA HIS A 136 7.03 -13.32 -10.36
C HIS A 136 8.31 -13.84 -9.65
N LYS A 137 9.20 -14.46 -10.41
CA LYS A 137 10.42 -15.11 -9.87
C LYS A 137 11.35 -14.18 -9.09
N SER A 138 11.39 -12.90 -9.46
CA SER A 138 12.29 -11.91 -8.82
C SER A 138 11.76 -11.33 -7.51
N LYS A 139 10.54 -11.70 -7.04
CA LYS A 139 10.03 -11.27 -5.74
C LYS A 139 10.74 -12.02 -4.61
N LEU A 140 11.41 -11.27 -3.72
CA LEU A 140 12.29 -11.83 -2.69
C LEU A 140 11.53 -12.37 -1.48
N ASP A 141 10.53 -11.62 -1.00
CA ASP A 141 9.74 -12.03 0.17
C ASP A 141 8.83 -13.22 -0.18
N LYS A 142 8.80 -14.22 0.71
CA LYS A 142 8.00 -15.44 0.57
C LYS A 142 7.66 -15.98 1.96
N PRO A 143 6.38 -15.99 2.37
CA PRO A 143 5.20 -15.46 1.67
C PRO A 143 5.22 -13.95 1.45
N SER A 144 4.31 -13.43 0.60
CA SER A 144 4.13 -12.00 0.41
C SER A 144 3.42 -11.36 1.62
N GLY A 145 3.66 -10.05 1.86
CA GLY A 145 2.98 -9.32 2.94
C GLY A 145 1.45 -9.41 2.87
N THR A 146 0.87 -9.43 1.66
CA THR A 146 -0.57 -9.61 1.46
C THR A 146 -1.04 -11.01 1.87
N ALA A 147 -0.28 -12.05 1.54
CA ALA A 147 -0.61 -13.41 1.97
C ALA A 147 -0.51 -13.57 3.50
N LEU A 148 0.49 -12.94 4.11
CA LEU A 148 0.62 -12.90 5.58
C LEU A 148 -0.58 -12.22 6.24
N SER A 149 -1.08 -11.11 5.67
CA SER A 149 -2.27 -10.43 6.23
C SER A 149 -3.55 -11.30 6.12
N PHE A 150 -3.70 -12.10 5.07
CA PHE A 150 -4.79 -13.09 5.00
C PHE A 150 -4.61 -14.24 6.01
N ALA A 151 -3.38 -14.69 6.25
CA ALA A 151 -3.10 -15.72 7.25
C ALA A 151 -3.41 -15.22 8.67
N GLU A 152 -3.06 -13.97 8.97
CA GLU A 152 -3.43 -13.32 10.24
C GLU A 152 -4.95 -13.29 10.44
N LEU A 153 -5.73 -12.91 9.44
CA LEU A 153 -7.19 -12.93 9.48
C LEU A 153 -7.76 -14.33 9.74
N ALA A 154 -7.12 -15.36 9.17
CA ALA A 154 -7.53 -16.76 9.31
C ALA A 154 -6.91 -17.47 10.53
N ASN A 155 -6.09 -16.78 11.33
CA ASN A 155 -5.31 -17.34 12.43
C ASN A 155 -4.45 -18.54 12.01
N LEU A 156 -3.83 -18.45 10.83
CA LEU A 156 -2.90 -19.44 10.28
C LEU A 156 -1.45 -19.01 10.48
N HIS A 157 -0.55 -19.99 10.62
CA HIS A 157 0.88 -19.73 10.64
C HIS A 157 1.42 -19.54 9.20
N GLU A 158 2.47 -18.74 9.03
CA GLU A 158 3.05 -18.45 7.70
C GLU A 158 3.48 -19.71 6.92
N SER A 159 3.88 -20.78 7.61
CA SER A 159 4.25 -22.06 6.99
C SER A 159 3.07 -22.80 6.33
N GLU A 160 1.83 -22.38 6.59
CA GLU A 160 0.62 -22.96 6.01
C GLU A 160 0.22 -22.28 4.70
N ILE A 161 0.95 -21.22 4.29
CA ILE A 161 0.72 -20.50 3.04
C ILE A 161 1.47 -21.20 1.89
N GLU A 162 0.73 -21.59 0.86
CA GLU A 162 1.32 -22.07 -0.38
C GLU A 162 1.78 -20.90 -1.25
N SER A 163 3.08 -20.68 -1.34
CA SER A 163 3.66 -19.55 -2.08
C SER A 163 4.40 -20.02 -3.33
N LEU A 164 4.01 -19.52 -4.50
CA LEU A 164 4.64 -19.80 -5.79
C LEU A 164 5.46 -18.59 -6.27
N ARG A 165 6.59 -18.87 -6.94
CA ARG A 165 7.46 -17.86 -7.58
C ARG A 165 7.70 -18.30 -9.02
N GLU A 166 6.84 -17.82 -9.94
CA GLU A 166 6.78 -18.26 -11.32
C GLU A 166 6.44 -17.12 -12.27
N GLY A 167 6.90 -17.22 -13.52
CA GLY A 167 6.67 -16.20 -14.54
C GLY A 167 7.48 -14.93 -14.34
N GLU A 168 7.27 -13.97 -15.23
CA GLU A 168 8.01 -12.70 -15.28
C GLU A 168 7.21 -11.54 -14.68
N THR A 169 5.89 -11.59 -14.73
CA THR A 169 4.97 -10.54 -14.30
C THR A 169 3.70 -11.10 -13.67
N GLY A 170 2.93 -10.20 -13.05
CA GLY A 170 1.64 -10.52 -12.46
C GLY A 170 1.73 -11.25 -11.13
N ASN A 171 0.64 -11.19 -10.41
CA ASN A 171 0.48 -11.92 -9.15
C ASN A 171 -1.00 -12.32 -8.96
N TRP A 172 -1.21 -13.27 -8.07
CA TRP A 172 -2.55 -13.56 -7.56
C TRP A 172 -2.48 -14.05 -6.12
N HIS A 173 -3.58 -13.84 -5.39
CA HIS A 173 -3.83 -14.37 -4.06
C HIS A 173 -5.15 -15.12 -4.10
N LYS A 174 -5.21 -16.29 -3.50
CA LYS A 174 -6.39 -17.14 -3.45
C LYS A 174 -6.61 -17.62 -2.02
N ILE A 175 -7.83 -17.47 -1.55
CA ILE A 175 -8.30 -17.92 -0.25
C ILE A 175 -9.45 -18.90 -0.52
N GLN A 176 -9.30 -20.12 -0.04
CA GLN A 176 -10.33 -21.17 -0.06
C GLN A 176 -10.79 -21.40 1.38
N ILE A 177 -12.09 -21.29 1.59
CA ILE A 177 -12.75 -21.49 2.87
C ILE A 177 -13.73 -22.64 2.65
N PHE A 178 -13.57 -23.76 3.36
CA PHE A 178 -14.27 -24.98 3.02
C PHE A 178 -14.54 -25.86 4.24
N ASP A 179 -15.53 -26.74 4.10
CA ASP A 179 -15.79 -27.87 4.97
C ASP A 179 -15.99 -29.15 4.11
N ASP A 180 -16.64 -30.16 4.67
CA ASP A 180 -16.84 -31.43 3.96
C ASP A 180 -18.00 -31.37 2.94
N LEU A 181 -18.79 -30.30 2.90
CA LEU A 181 -20.01 -30.14 2.11
C LEU A 181 -19.90 -29.05 1.03
N GLU A 182 -19.14 -27.95 1.32
CA GLU A 182 -19.06 -26.80 0.44
C GLU A 182 -17.69 -26.13 0.47
N GLU A 183 -17.39 -25.38 -0.57
CA GLU A 183 -16.18 -24.57 -0.70
C GLU A 183 -16.53 -23.19 -1.26
N LEU A 184 -15.98 -22.16 -0.64
CA LEU A 184 -15.93 -20.80 -1.17
C LEU A 184 -14.50 -20.46 -1.59
N GLU A 185 -14.29 -20.14 -2.87
CA GLU A 185 -13.02 -19.65 -3.37
C GLU A 185 -13.10 -18.14 -3.67
N LEU A 186 -12.20 -17.36 -3.07
CA LEU A 186 -12.02 -15.95 -3.33
C LEU A 186 -10.62 -15.72 -3.92
N LYS A 187 -10.55 -15.10 -5.10
CA LYS A 187 -9.29 -14.89 -5.81
C LYS A 187 -9.18 -13.47 -6.34
N HIS A 188 -8.03 -12.86 -6.07
CA HIS A 188 -7.59 -11.61 -6.69
C HIS A 188 -6.42 -11.87 -7.62
N SER A 189 -6.40 -11.25 -8.80
CA SER A 189 -5.29 -11.31 -9.75
C SER A 189 -4.94 -9.92 -10.25
N ALA A 190 -3.65 -9.58 -10.28
CA ALA A 190 -3.13 -8.34 -10.82
C ALA A 190 -2.17 -8.62 -11.97
N SER A 191 -2.35 -7.95 -13.10
CA SER A 191 -1.50 -8.07 -14.28
C SER A 191 -0.23 -7.23 -14.17
N ASN A 192 -0.30 -6.09 -13.48
CA ASN A 192 0.83 -5.17 -13.29
C ASN A 192 0.69 -4.37 -11.99
N GLY A 193 1.68 -3.53 -11.68
CA GLY A 193 1.75 -2.74 -10.45
C GLY A 193 0.97 -1.42 -10.47
N SER A 194 0.35 -1.01 -11.58
CA SER A 194 -0.38 0.27 -11.66
C SER A 194 -1.56 0.32 -10.70
N ILE A 195 -2.14 -0.83 -10.33
CA ILE A 195 -3.20 -0.93 -9.33
C ILE A 195 -2.82 -0.29 -7.98
N TYR A 196 -1.55 -0.37 -7.58
CA TYR A 196 -1.08 0.24 -6.34
C TYR A 196 -0.98 1.75 -6.46
N ALA A 197 -0.58 2.25 -7.63
CA ALA A 197 -0.54 3.68 -7.91
C ALA A 197 -1.95 4.29 -7.95
N GLN A 198 -2.89 3.64 -8.65
CA GLN A 198 -4.30 4.05 -8.69
C GLN A 198 -4.92 4.02 -7.29
N GLY A 199 -4.68 2.94 -6.55
CA GLY A 199 -5.18 2.82 -5.19
C GLY A 199 -4.66 3.93 -4.27
N ALA A 200 -3.37 4.27 -4.34
CA ALA A 200 -2.79 5.36 -3.56
C ALA A 200 -3.43 6.72 -3.89
N LEU A 201 -3.64 7.02 -5.18
CA LEU A 201 -4.30 8.26 -5.61
C LEU A 201 -5.75 8.31 -5.14
N ASN A 202 -6.49 7.21 -5.23
CA ASN A 202 -7.87 7.13 -4.72
C ASN A 202 -7.92 7.29 -3.19
N VAL A 203 -6.97 6.70 -2.45
CA VAL A 203 -6.84 6.91 -1.00
C VAL A 203 -6.61 8.39 -0.70
N VAL A 204 -5.69 9.06 -1.42
CA VAL A 204 -5.43 10.50 -1.22
C VAL A 204 -6.68 11.33 -1.43
N LYS A 205 -7.42 11.11 -2.51
CA LYS A 205 -8.68 11.84 -2.79
C LYS A 205 -9.70 11.71 -1.66
N TRP A 206 -9.83 10.52 -1.08
CA TRP A 206 -10.75 10.27 0.02
C TRP A 206 -10.28 10.89 1.34
N PHE A 207 -8.96 10.94 1.57
CA PHE A 207 -8.37 11.10 2.90
C PHE A 207 -7.80 12.50 3.17
N TYR A 208 -7.31 13.27 2.17
CA TYR A 208 -6.50 14.49 2.39
C TYR A 208 -7.20 15.60 3.17
N GLN A 209 -8.53 15.63 3.19
CA GLN A 209 -9.35 16.58 3.96
C GLN A 209 -9.99 15.97 5.22
N LYS A 210 -9.73 14.71 5.52
CA LYS A 210 -10.25 14.07 6.75
C LYS A 210 -9.61 14.71 7.98
N PRO A 211 -10.28 14.69 9.14
CA PRO A 211 -9.72 15.20 10.40
C PRO A 211 -8.48 14.40 10.82
N LYS A 212 -7.67 14.99 11.71
CA LYS A 212 -6.55 14.27 12.30
C LYS A 212 -7.03 13.00 12.99
N ASN A 213 -6.52 11.88 12.53
CA ASN A 213 -6.79 10.53 13.02
C ASN A 213 -5.86 9.55 12.30
N LEU A 214 -5.87 8.31 12.75
CA LEU A 214 -5.22 7.19 12.08
C LEU A 214 -6.22 6.46 11.20
N TYR A 215 -5.87 6.27 9.92
CA TYR A 215 -6.70 5.64 8.91
C TYR A 215 -6.01 4.44 8.28
N TYR A 216 -6.80 3.47 7.87
CA TYR A 216 -6.36 2.24 7.19
C TYR A 216 -7.26 1.95 5.99
N MET A 217 -6.85 1.03 5.14
CA MET A 217 -7.66 0.58 4.01
C MET A 217 -9.03 0.07 4.46
N GLN A 218 -9.11 -0.56 5.65
CA GLN A 218 -10.37 -1.01 6.23
C GLN A 218 -11.33 0.17 6.49
N THR A 219 -10.83 1.28 7.05
CA THR A 219 -11.64 2.49 7.32
C THR A 219 -12.24 3.06 6.02
N LEU A 220 -11.45 3.06 4.95
CA LEU A 220 -11.92 3.52 3.64
C LEU A 220 -12.99 2.57 3.07
N ILE A 221 -12.79 1.27 3.16
CA ILE A 221 -13.77 0.29 2.66
C ILE A 221 -15.09 0.40 3.42
N GLU A 222 -15.06 0.53 4.75
CA GLU A 222 -16.25 0.73 5.58
C GLU A 222 -17.03 2.01 5.17
N ASP A 223 -16.32 3.13 4.99
CA ASP A 223 -16.92 4.43 4.59
C ASP A 223 -17.54 4.39 3.17
N LEU A 224 -17.05 3.52 2.28
CA LEU A 224 -17.60 3.36 0.93
C LEU A 224 -18.89 2.50 0.88
N TYR A 225 -19.20 1.76 1.94
CA TYR A 225 -20.42 0.94 2.06
C TYR A 225 -21.54 1.59 2.86
N GLU A 226 -21.25 2.70 3.55
CA GLU A 226 -22.25 3.54 4.24
C GLU A 226 -22.88 4.57 3.29
#